data_d0435c10ca43c7aa366676120cee586e
#
_entry.id   d0435c10ca43c7aa366676120cee586e
#
_cell.length_a   1.000
_cell.length_b   1.000
_cell.length_c   1.000
_cell.angle_alpha   90.00
_cell.angle_beta   90.00
_cell.angle_gamma   90.00
#
_symmetry.space_group_name_H-M   'P 1'
#
loop_
_entity.id
_entity.type
_entity.pdbx_description
1 polymer ?
#
loop_
_entity_poly.entity_id
_entity_poly.type
_entity_poly.pdbx_seq_one_letter_code
_entity_poly.pdbx_strand_id
1 'polypeptide(L)'
;MKRLFTLLAALILTITVSFAQQNFYFWGKNGNVSIEPISEVDSLTFSVGSWLFQISKPVNLDATTSSFKGSAKVAFNDKVKSIDVTPEVGICYSEENHTPTYYDFNFSFKKELGSAMQDYSFTIMNLTSGTTYYYRTYVKLFDEVYYSAVNSITTMGESRYIVINGHQFVDLGLPSGLLWARTNIGAHFSSDDGDYFAWGETEPKSYYDLSTYKWGDYNEWGGINMTKYNLTDKKTTLDSEDDVATVNWGAPCRMPDSSEFEELYNKCDWAWQSSYNGTSGYLVTGPNGKTIFFPASGDRFNDSLYNHGSRGNYRSRSLGSNHYTYARLLYFDSDYVKPTNKSYRWYGLTVRPVAEK
;
A
#
# COMPACT_ATOMS: atom_id res chain seq x y z
N MET A 1 19.16 12.55 51.13
CA MET A 1 18.18 13.62 50.84
C MET A 1 17.18 13.05 49.85
N LYS A 2 15.94 12.79 50.29
CA LYS A 2 14.86 12.34 49.40
C LYS A 2 14.49 13.49 48.48
N ARG A 3 14.59 13.30 47.20
CA ARG A 3 14.17 14.30 46.19
C ARG A 3 12.67 14.16 45.96
N LEU A 4 11.91 15.17 46.38
CA LEU A 4 10.46 15.22 46.20
C LEU A 4 10.13 15.75 44.80
N PHE A 5 9.45 14.94 43.98
CA PHE A 5 8.93 15.33 42.66
C PHE A 5 7.40 15.34 42.72
N THR A 6 6.76 16.50 42.51
CA THR A 6 5.30 16.65 42.58
C THR A 6 4.65 16.44 41.24
N LEU A 7 3.68 15.55 41.14
CA LEU A 7 2.90 15.26 39.94
C LEU A 7 1.70 16.20 39.87
N LEU A 8 1.61 17.06 38.86
CA LEU A 8 0.38 17.77 38.54
C LEU A 8 -0.31 17.00 37.41
N ALA A 9 -1.24 16.14 37.81
CA ALA A 9 -1.95 15.27 36.87
C ALA A 9 -3.29 15.84 36.49
N ALA A 10 -3.52 16.00 35.20
CA ALA A 10 -4.81 15.88 34.60
C ALA A 10 -4.70 15.01 33.36
N LEU A 11 -4.21 13.79 33.54
CA LEU A 11 -4.39 12.69 32.61
C LEU A 11 -4.27 11.41 33.41
N ILE A 12 -5.33 10.61 33.47
CA ILE A 12 -5.29 9.25 33.98
C ILE A 12 -4.45 8.46 32.98
N LEU A 13 -3.14 8.49 33.16
CA LEU A 13 -2.24 7.56 32.54
C LEU A 13 -2.32 6.31 33.41
N THR A 14 -3.03 5.28 33.00
CA THR A 14 -2.82 3.93 33.51
C THR A 14 -1.43 3.52 33.04
N ILE A 15 -0.42 3.83 33.86
CA ILE A 15 0.92 3.27 33.72
C ILE A 15 0.79 1.80 34.08
N THR A 16 0.59 0.94 33.10
CA THR A 16 0.94 -0.46 33.21
C THR A 16 2.47 -0.49 33.22
N VAL A 17 3.06 -0.38 34.41
CA VAL A 17 4.49 -0.57 34.60
C VAL A 17 4.79 -2.01 34.19
N SER A 18 5.39 -2.20 33.01
CA SER A 18 6.04 -3.46 32.69
C SER A 18 7.18 -3.61 33.69
N PHE A 19 7.20 -4.68 34.49
CA PHE A 19 8.22 -5.00 35.51
C PHE A 19 9.66 -5.16 34.97
N ALA A 20 9.90 -4.82 33.69
CA ALA A 20 11.23 -4.87 33.08
C ALA A 20 12.01 -3.55 33.15
N GLN A 21 11.40 -2.41 33.53
CA GLN A 21 12.07 -1.14 33.56
C GLN A 21 12.53 -0.86 35.04
N GLN A 22 13.82 -1.05 35.29
CA GLN A 22 14.39 -0.90 36.65
C GLN A 22 14.89 0.51 36.97
N ASN A 23 14.93 1.43 36.00
CA ASN A 23 15.50 2.77 36.17
C ASN A 23 14.65 3.85 35.51
N PHE A 24 14.68 5.06 36.11
CA PHE A 24 14.19 6.28 35.47
C PHE A 24 15.38 7.10 34.97
N TYR A 25 15.23 7.68 33.77
CA TYR A 25 16.22 8.55 33.17
C TYR A 25 15.76 10.01 33.27
N PHE A 26 16.51 10.83 34.02
CA PHE A 26 16.23 12.25 34.19
C PHE A 26 17.20 13.09 33.36
N TRP A 27 16.67 13.93 32.51
CA TRP A 27 17.44 14.82 31.65
C TRP A 27 17.56 16.20 32.28
N GLY A 28 18.77 16.61 32.65
CA GLY A 28 19.07 17.96 33.15
C GLY A 28 18.97 19.00 32.00
N LYS A 29 18.67 20.25 32.35
CA LYS A 29 18.66 21.37 31.39
C LYS A 29 20.00 21.60 30.68
N ASN A 30 21.09 21.07 31.23
CA ASN A 30 22.45 21.11 30.68
C ASN A 30 22.79 19.91 29.75
N GLY A 31 21.81 19.05 29.44
CA GLY A 31 22.02 17.86 28.64
C GLY A 31 22.54 16.63 29.37
N ASN A 32 22.83 16.74 30.67
CA ASN A 32 23.28 15.60 31.48
C ASN A 32 22.10 14.68 31.79
N VAL A 33 22.36 13.37 31.75
CA VAL A 33 21.39 12.32 32.13
C VAL A 33 21.75 11.84 33.53
N SER A 34 20.79 11.80 34.46
CA SER A 34 20.90 11.01 35.69
C SER A 34 19.98 9.79 35.58
N ILE A 35 20.49 8.65 36.01
CA ILE A 35 19.77 7.38 36.06
C ILE A 35 19.44 7.12 37.50
N GLU A 36 18.15 7.01 37.83
CA GLU A 36 17.71 6.74 39.21
C GLU A 36 16.97 5.39 39.22
N PRO A 37 17.32 4.45 40.13
CA PRO A 37 16.55 3.22 40.29
C PRO A 37 15.12 3.53 40.73
N ILE A 38 14.15 2.77 40.19
CA ILE A 38 12.72 2.93 40.55
C ILE A 38 12.50 2.88 42.07
N SER A 39 13.29 2.06 42.78
CA SER A 39 13.23 1.93 44.25
C SER A 39 13.60 3.18 45.04
N GLU A 40 14.23 4.17 44.39
CA GLU A 40 14.68 5.42 45.04
C GLU A 40 13.82 6.63 44.67
N VAL A 41 12.76 6.43 43.88
CA VAL A 41 11.87 7.51 43.41
C VAL A 41 10.57 7.48 44.21
N ASP A 42 10.36 8.46 45.09
CA ASP A 42 9.10 8.58 45.84
C ASP A 42 7.94 9.16 45.03
N SER A 43 8.23 10.08 44.10
CA SER A 43 7.23 10.67 43.18
C SER A 43 7.88 11.33 41.97
N LEU A 44 7.13 11.37 40.83
CA LEU A 44 7.56 11.99 39.59
C LEU A 44 6.63 13.16 39.22
N THR A 45 7.19 14.33 38.92
CA THR A 45 6.45 15.45 38.30
C THR A 45 6.88 15.60 36.84
N PHE A 46 5.93 15.46 35.93
CA PHE A 46 6.15 15.74 34.50
C PHE A 46 5.64 17.14 34.18
N SER A 47 6.50 18.02 33.66
CA SER A 47 6.05 19.28 33.07
C SER A 47 5.62 19.05 31.61
N VAL A 48 4.54 19.69 31.21
CA VAL A 48 4.12 19.69 29.80
C VAL A 48 5.27 20.22 28.92
N GLY A 49 5.85 19.37 28.06
CA GLY A 49 6.95 19.74 27.18
C GLY A 49 8.28 18.96 27.37
N SER A 50 8.36 17.99 28.30
CA SER A 50 9.58 17.20 28.57
C SER A 50 9.59 15.78 28.00
N TRP A 51 8.68 15.45 27.10
CA TRP A 51 8.71 14.14 26.42
C TRP A 51 9.90 14.06 25.44
N LEU A 52 10.59 12.91 25.39
CA LEU A 52 11.67 12.66 24.44
C LEU A 52 11.13 12.21 23.09
N PHE A 53 10.09 11.39 23.10
CA PHE A 53 9.40 10.91 21.91
C PHE A 53 7.93 10.58 22.23
N GLN A 54 7.14 10.50 21.18
CA GLN A 54 5.76 10.00 21.22
C GLN A 54 5.63 8.89 20.19
N ILE A 55 4.99 7.78 20.56
CA ILE A 55 4.71 6.65 19.66
C ILE A 55 3.22 6.33 19.69
N SER A 56 2.64 6.11 18.50
CA SER A 56 1.27 5.67 18.39
C SER A 56 1.17 4.14 18.37
N LYS A 57 0.02 3.62 18.77
CA LYS A 57 -0.40 2.27 18.40
C LYS A 57 -0.40 2.19 16.86
N PRO A 58 0.19 1.16 16.26
CA PRO A 58 0.14 1.01 14.80
C PRO A 58 -1.27 0.69 14.31
N VAL A 59 -1.56 1.02 13.05
CA VAL A 59 -2.86 0.84 12.41
C VAL A 59 -2.73 -0.19 11.29
N ASN A 60 -3.72 -1.09 11.19
CA ASN A 60 -3.85 -2.02 10.08
C ASN A 60 -4.28 -1.26 8.82
N LEU A 61 -3.67 -1.57 7.69
CA LEU A 61 -4.10 -1.07 6.38
C LEU A 61 -4.61 -2.20 5.48
N ASP A 62 -3.83 -3.29 5.33
CA ASP A 62 -4.23 -4.43 4.49
C ASP A 62 -3.50 -5.71 4.91
N ALA A 63 -4.02 -6.88 4.49
CA ALA A 63 -3.38 -8.17 4.68
C ALA A 63 -3.54 -9.04 3.44
N THR A 64 -2.53 -9.88 3.18
CA THR A 64 -2.53 -10.96 2.19
C THR A 64 -2.46 -12.31 2.89
N THR A 65 -2.29 -13.39 2.15
CA THR A 65 -2.00 -14.72 2.73
C THR A 65 -0.62 -14.82 3.36
N SER A 66 0.33 -13.95 2.99
CA SER A 66 1.73 -14.03 3.43
C SER A 66 2.33 -12.71 3.90
N SER A 67 1.52 -11.67 4.05
CA SER A 67 2.00 -10.34 4.47
C SER A 67 0.90 -9.50 5.08
N PHE A 68 1.29 -8.44 5.81
CA PHE A 68 0.38 -7.34 6.13
C PHE A 68 1.07 -5.98 6.01
N LYS A 69 0.25 -4.97 5.74
CA LYS A 69 0.64 -3.56 5.64
C LYS A 69 0.03 -2.79 6.80
N GLY A 70 0.79 -1.86 7.35
CA GLY A 70 0.32 -0.99 8.40
C GLY A 70 1.02 0.36 8.38
N SER A 71 0.59 1.23 9.28
CA SER A 71 1.28 2.49 9.54
C SER A 71 1.39 2.75 11.05
N ALA A 72 2.41 3.50 11.43
CA ALA A 72 2.64 3.97 12.80
C ALA A 72 3.06 5.43 12.76
N LYS A 73 2.81 6.16 13.85
CA LYS A 73 3.25 7.55 13.97
C LYS A 73 4.24 7.69 15.10
N VAL A 74 5.33 8.39 14.85
CA VAL A 74 6.37 8.68 15.83
C VAL A 74 6.81 10.13 15.72
N ALA A 75 7.05 10.78 16.86
CA ALA A 75 7.66 12.10 16.94
C ALA A 75 8.76 12.12 17.97
N PHE A 76 9.81 12.89 17.73
CA PHE A 76 10.91 13.11 18.67
C PHE A 76 10.99 14.58 19.06
N ASN A 77 11.27 14.83 20.33
CA ASN A 77 11.61 16.17 20.80
C ASN A 77 12.96 16.61 20.20
N ASP A 78 13.13 17.91 19.90
CA ASP A 78 14.40 18.43 19.37
C ASP A 78 15.60 18.18 20.31
N LYS A 79 15.35 17.96 21.59
CA LYS A 79 16.39 17.54 22.55
C LYS A 79 17.02 16.18 22.23
N VAL A 80 16.29 15.27 21.57
CA VAL A 80 16.83 13.96 21.14
C VAL A 80 17.89 14.16 20.08
N LYS A 81 17.76 15.18 19.24
CA LYS A 81 18.75 15.53 18.20
C LYS A 81 20.06 16.10 18.78
N SER A 82 20.00 16.65 20.00
CA SER A 82 21.19 17.18 20.69
C SER A 82 21.99 16.14 21.47
N ILE A 83 21.48 14.90 21.51
CA ILE A 83 22.15 13.76 22.12
C ILE A 83 22.88 13.00 21.00
N ASP A 84 24.12 12.60 21.25
CA ASP A 84 24.90 11.79 20.33
C ASP A 84 24.43 10.33 20.30
N VAL A 85 23.12 10.14 20.04
CA VAL A 85 22.46 8.83 19.92
C VAL A 85 21.41 8.90 18.83
N THR A 86 21.47 7.96 17.90
CA THR A 86 20.46 7.78 16.89
C THR A 86 19.41 6.78 17.37
N PRO A 87 18.16 7.20 17.68
CA PRO A 87 17.11 6.28 18.06
C PRO A 87 16.80 5.30 16.90
N GLU A 88 16.59 4.04 17.24
CA GLU A 88 16.01 3.06 16.32
C GLU A 88 14.49 3.00 16.51
N VAL A 89 13.74 3.09 15.41
CA VAL A 89 12.28 3.01 15.41
C VAL A 89 11.85 1.86 14.51
N GLY A 90 10.86 1.09 14.95
CA GLY A 90 10.38 0.00 14.15
C GLY A 90 9.10 -0.65 14.66
N ILE A 91 8.77 -1.78 14.07
CA ILE A 91 7.68 -2.67 14.47
C ILE A 91 8.29 -3.97 14.97
N CYS A 92 7.85 -4.43 16.15
CA CYS A 92 8.06 -5.81 16.56
C CYS A 92 6.75 -6.59 16.48
N TYR A 93 6.83 -7.86 16.08
CA TYR A 93 5.65 -8.71 15.85
C TYR A 93 5.93 -10.17 16.22
N SER A 94 4.85 -10.89 16.54
CA SER A 94 4.88 -12.33 16.83
C SER A 94 3.52 -12.96 16.61
N GLU A 95 3.47 -14.23 16.26
CA GLU A 95 2.24 -15.04 16.25
C GLU A 95 1.98 -15.70 17.61
N GLU A 96 3.01 -15.95 18.39
CA GLU A 96 2.92 -16.62 19.70
C GLU A 96 2.87 -15.64 20.87
N ASN A 97 3.68 -14.58 20.82
CA ASN A 97 3.75 -13.58 21.89
C ASN A 97 2.72 -12.47 21.66
N HIS A 98 1.66 -12.43 22.48
CA HIS A 98 0.61 -11.42 22.40
C HIS A 98 1.07 -10.00 22.78
N THR A 99 2.26 -9.87 23.36
CA THR A 99 2.90 -8.59 23.67
C THR A 99 4.33 -8.56 23.13
N PRO A 100 4.50 -8.59 21.79
CA PRO A 100 5.81 -8.78 21.17
C PRO A 100 6.81 -7.74 21.63
N THR A 101 8.06 -8.16 21.77
CA THR A 101 9.19 -7.33 22.20
C THR A 101 10.18 -7.15 21.06
N TYR A 102 11.17 -6.32 21.26
CA TYR A 102 12.29 -6.15 20.31
C TYR A 102 13.05 -7.44 20.01
N TYR A 103 13.01 -8.41 20.93
CA TYR A 103 13.69 -9.71 20.79
C TYR A 103 12.85 -10.76 20.03
N ASP A 104 11.58 -10.48 19.73
CA ASP A 104 10.77 -11.21 18.78
C ASP A 104 11.16 -10.78 17.34
N PHE A 105 10.36 -11.10 16.32
CA PHE A 105 10.60 -10.56 14.98
C PHE A 105 10.47 -9.05 14.98
N ASN A 106 11.40 -8.36 14.32
CA ASN A 106 11.34 -6.90 14.23
C ASN A 106 11.69 -6.40 12.82
N PHE A 107 11.19 -5.21 12.53
CA PHE A 107 11.42 -4.46 11.30
C PHE A 107 11.69 -3.01 11.67
N SER A 108 12.88 -2.49 11.38
CA SER A 108 13.24 -1.11 11.68
C SER A 108 13.00 -0.17 10.50
N PHE A 109 12.53 1.05 10.81
CA PHE A 109 12.32 2.09 9.80
C PHE A 109 13.63 2.80 9.48
N LYS A 110 13.93 2.94 8.19
CA LYS A 110 15.07 3.71 7.68
C LYS A 110 14.61 5.10 7.25
N LYS A 111 14.33 5.98 8.20
CA LYS A 111 13.88 7.35 7.90
C LYS A 111 14.48 8.32 8.92
N GLU A 112 14.77 9.54 8.46
CA GLU A 112 15.23 10.60 9.36
C GLU A 112 14.16 10.95 10.41
N LEU A 113 14.63 11.21 11.63
CA LEU A 113 13.78 11.49 12.77
C LEU A 113 13.40 12.98 12.77
N GLY A 114 12.11 13.27 12.79
CA GLY A 114 11.56 14.62 12.85
C GLY A 114 10.95 14.97 14.19
N SER A 115 10.87 16.28 14.50
CA SER A 115 10.19 16.79 15.70
C SER A 115 8.65 16.81 15.55
N ALA A 116 8.15 16.82 14.33
CA ALA A 116 6.73 16.65 14.07
C ALA A 116 6.36 15.15 14.03
N MET A 117 5.09 14.84 14.35
CA MET A 117 4.56 13.47 14.24
C MET A 117 4.67 13.00 12.79
N GLN A 118 5.48 11.99 12.56
CA GLN A 118 5.73 11.42 11.23
C GLN A 118 5.02 10.10 11.06
N ASP A 119 4.46 9.89 9.85
CA ASP A 119 3.91 8.60 9.44
C ASP A 119 5.01 7.68 8.90
N TYR A 120 5.02 6.46 9.43
CA TYR A 120 5.87 5.36 8.99
C TYR A 120 4.99 4.24 8.48
N SER A 121 4.93 4.08 7.16
CA SER A 121 4.29 2.90 6.54
C SER A 121 5.26 1.72 6.55
N PHE A 122 4.74 0.53 6.80
CA PHE A 122 5.52 -0.71 6.81
C PHE A 122 4.75 -1.85 6.17
N THR A 123 5.52 -2.82 5.67
CA THR A 123 5.01 -4.08 5.14
C THR A 123 5.82 -5.22 5.74
N ILE A 124 5.15 -6.13 6.43
CA ILE A 124 5.74 -7.35 6.95
C ILE A 124 5.39 -8.49 6.00
N MET A 125 6.40 -9.23 5.55
CA MET A 125 6.29 -10.26 4.51
C MET A 125 6.70 -11.63 5.05
N ASN A 126 6.51 -12.69 4.25
CA ASN A 126 6.85 -14.07 4.57
C ASN A 126 6.14 -14.61 5.82
N LEU A 127 4.89 -14.25 5.98
CA LEU A 127 4.03 -14.67 7.09
C LEU A 127 3.24 -15.95 6.75
N THR A 128 2.81 -16.66 7.77
CA THR A 128 1.94 -17.83 7.66
C THR A 128 0.51 -17.40 7.34
N SER A 129 -0.13 -18.09 6.39
CA SER A 129 -1.51 -17.82 5.95
C SER A 129 -2.52 -18.17 7.05
N GLY A 130 -3.58 -17.38 7.16
CA GLY A 130 -4.67 -17.59 8.13
C GLY A 130 -4.23 -17.42 9.59
N THR A 131 -3.07 -16.82 9.85
CA THR A 131 -2.45 -16.72 11.17
C THR A 131 -2.61 -15.30 11.74
N THR A 132 -2.92 -15.20 13.03
CA THR A 132 -3.01 -13.91 13.73
C THR A 132 -1.65 -13.50 14.25
N TYR A 133 -1.21 -12.32 13.86
CA TYR A 133 0.00 -11.69 14.35
C TYR A 133 -0.33 -10.52 15.27
N TYR A 134 0.34 -10.46 16.41
CA TYR A 134 0.34 -9.33 17.34
C TYR A 134 1.54 -8.47 17.02
N TYR A 135 1.40 -7.14 17.06
CA TYR A 135 2.48 -6.24 16.73
C TYR A 135 2.32 -4.87 17.39
N ARG A 136 3.43 -4.18 17.59
CA ARG A 136 3.46 -2.83 18.15
C ARG A 136 4.68 -2.05 17.66
N THR A 137 4.58 -0.73 17.72
CA THR A 137 5.71 0.16 17.46
C THR A 137 6.70 0.12 18.62
N TYR A 138 7.99 0.15 18.33
CA TYR A 138 9.02 0.34 19.32
C TYR A 138 9.92 1.53 18.99
N VAL A 139 10.51 2.12 20.06
CA VAL A 139 11.63 3.05 19.99
C VAL A 139 12.72 2.49 20.87
N LYS A 140 13.88 2.21 20.30
CA LYS A 140 15.08 1.86 21.05
C LYS A 140 15.97 3.08 21.16
N LEU A 141 16.25 3.47 22.39
CA LEU A 141 17.11 4.61 22.74
C LEU A 141 18.12 4.13 23.77
N PHE A 142 19.41 4.22 23.46
CA PHE A 142 20.47 3.54 24.20
C PHE A 142 20.21 2.02 24.29
N ASP A 143 20.26 1.45 25.45
CA ASP A 143 19.99 0.02 25.70
C ASP A 143 18.52 -0.25 26.06
N GLU A 144 17.68 0.80 26.13
CA GLU A 144 16.27 0.69 26.50
C GLU A 144 15.35 0.67 25.30
N VAL A 145 14.29 -0.14 25.39
CA VAL A 145 13.27 -0.26 24.34
C VAL A 145 11.89 0.11 24.91
N TYR A 146 11.26 1.05 24.26
CA TYR A 146 9.93 1.56 24.61
C TYR A 146 8.91 1.11 23.56
N TYR A 147 7.69 0.82 24.01
CA TYR A 147 6.68 0.21 23.18
C TYR A 147 5.35 0.97 23.19
N SER A 148 4.65 0.96 22.05
CA SER A 148 3.24 1.37 22.00
C SER A 148 2.31 0.28 22.53
N ALA A 149 1.01 0.59 22.60
CA ALA A 149 -0.02 -0.44 22.74
C ALA A 149 0.02 -1.43 21.57
N VAL A 150 -0.35 -2.68 21.85
CA VAL A 150 -0.37 -3.78 20.86
C VAL A 150 -1.56 -3.63 19.92
N ASN A 151 -1.37 -3.97 18.67
CA ASN A 151 -2.40 -4.26 17.69
C ASN A 151 -2.29 -5.70 17.20
N SER A 152 -3.32 -6.20 16.52
CA SER A 152 -3.29 -7.51 15.90
C SER A 152 -3.91 -7.47 14.52
N ILE A 153 -3.48 -8.40 13.67
CA ILE A 153 -4.01 -8.62 12.32
C ILE A 153 -3.94 -10.10 12.01
N THR A 154 -4.94 -10.62 11.29
CA THR A 154 -4.91 -11.99 10.79
C THR A 154 -4.62 -11.99 9.31
N THR A 155 -3.60 -12.71 8.87
CA THR A 155 -3.33 -12.97 7.45
C THR A 155 -4.49 -13.73 6.84
N MET A 156 -4.70 -13.56 5.54
CA MET A 156 -5.78 -14.27 4.87
C MET A 156 -5.51 -15.76 4.77
N GLY A 157 -6.58 -16.59 4.93
CA GLY A 157 -6.48 -18.04 4.71
C GLY A 157 -6.38 -18.38 3.22
N GLU A 158 -5.63 -19.44 2.88
CA GLU A 158 -5.41 -19.87 1.48
C GLU A 158 -6.70 -20.17 0.70
N SER A 159 -7.76 -20.63 1.39
CA SER A 159 -9.04 -21.00 0.74
C SER A 159 -9.82 -19.82 0.16
N ARG A 160 -9.38 -18.56 0.37
CA ARG A 160 -10.11 -17.36 -0.11
C ARG A 160 -9.79 -16.98 -1.54
N TYR A 161 -8.63 -17.38 -2.04
CA TYR A 161 -8.13 -17.02 -3.37
C TYR A 161 -7.72 -18.25 -4.17
N ILE A 162 -7.86 -18.15 -5.48
CA ILE A 162 -7.28 -19.09 -6.45
C ILE A 162 -5.89 -18.56 -6.79
N VAL A 163 -4.85 -19.39 -6.68
CA VAL A 163 -3.47 -18.98 -7.00
C VAL A 163 -3.10 -19.51 -8.37
N ILE A 164 -2.69 -18.62 -9.27
CA ILE A 164 -2.21 -18.94 -10.63
C ILE A 164 -0.86 -18.25 -10.80
N ASN A 165 0.17 -19.02 -11.12
CA ASN A 165 1.55 -18.54 -11.28
C ASN A 165 2.07 -17.67 -10.10
N GLY A 166 1.66 -18.01 -8.86
CA GLY A 166 2.02 -17.25 -7.65
C GLY A 166 1.18 -16.02 -7.36
N HIS A 167 0.22 -15.66 -8.24
CA HIS A 167 -0.66 -14.51 -8.08
C HIS A 167 -2.07 -14.92 -7.62
N GLN A 168 -2.68 -14.08 -6.77
CA GLN A 168 -3.98 -14.35 -6.18
C GLN A 168 -5.11 -13.82 -7.05
N PHE A 169 -6.10 -14.67 -7.33
CA PHE A 169 -7.30 -14.36 -8.09
C PHE A 169 -8.56 -14.63 -7.28
N VAL A 170 -9.61 -13.87 -7.57
CA VAL A 170 -10.95 -14.01 -6.99
C VAL A 170 -11.91 -14.49 -8.08
N ASP A 171 -12.63 -15.57 -7.77
CA ASP A 171 -13.82 -15.97 -8.50
C ASP A 171 -15.01 -15.14 -8.00
N LEU A 172 -15.43 -14.18 -8.80
CA LEU A 172 -16.57 -13.31 -8.47
C LEU A 172 -17.94 -13.94 -8.77
N GLY A 173 -17.97 -15.15 -9.33
CA GLY A 173 -19.21 -15.81 -9.76
C GLY A 173 -19.79 -15.21 -11.03
N LEU A 174 -18.96 -14.63 -11.90
CA LEU A 174 -19.38 -14.10 -13.18
C LEU A 174 -19.82 -15.21 -14.15
N PRO A 175 -20.78 -14.93 -15.06
CA PRO A 175 -21.24 -15.92 -16.06
C PRO A 175 -20.12 -16.49 -16.94
N SER A 176 -19.12 -15.69 -17.28
CA SER A 176 -17.94 -16.14 -18.03
C SER A 176 -17.08 -17.15 -17.25
N GLY A 177 -17.18 -17.18 -15.90
CA GLY A 177 -16.29 -17.91 -15.04
C GLY A 177 -14.89 -17.31 -14.90
N LEU A 178 -14.67 -16.12 -15.48
CA LEU A 178 -13.38 -15.44 -15.46
C LEU A 178 -12.96 -15.09 -14.03
N LEU A 179 -11.70 -15.32 -13.74
CA LEU A 179 -11.07 -14.95 -12.49
C LEU A 179 -10.42 -13.57 -12.60
N TRP A 180 -10.64 -12.73 -11.58
CA TRP A 180 -10.04 -11.39 -11.52
C TRP A 180 -8.89 -11.36 -10.51
N ALA A 181 -7.75 -10.82 -10.90
CA ALA A 181 -6.63 -10.68 -10.02
C ALA A 181 -6.99 -9.82 -8.80
N ARG A 182 -6.46 -10.20 -7.62
CA ARG A 182 -6.64 -9.44 -6.38
C ARG A 182 -5.95 -8.08 -6.44
N THR A 183 -4.81 -7.99 -7.12
CA THR A 183 -3.96 -6.79 -7.19
C THR A 183 -3.74 -6.36 -8.64
N ASN A 184 -3.32 -5.11 -8.84
CA ASN A 184 -2.78 -4.63 -10.11
C ASN A 184 -1.38 -5.23 -10.35
N ILE A 185 -0.89 -5.20 -11.58
CA ILE A 185 0.51 -5.54 -11.89
C ILE A 185 1.43 -4.55 -11.16
N GLY A 186 2.50 -5.07 -10.54
CA GLY A 186 3.43 -4.29 -9.73
C GLY A 186 2.92 -3.94 -8.32
N ALA A 187 1.65 -4.23 -8.00
CA ALA A 187 1.07 -3.99 -6.68
C ALA A 187 1.26 -5.19 -5.76
N HIS A 188 1.53 -4.91 -4.49
CA HIS A 188 1.62 -5.94 -3.46
C HIS A 188 0.29 -6.14 -2.71
N PHE A 189 -0.43 -5.05 -2.46
CA PHE A 189 -1.74 -5.04 -1.83
C PHE A 189 -2.83 -4.59 -2.79
N SER A 190 -4.08 -4.97 -2.50
CA SER A 190 -5.24 -4.55 -3.29
C SER A 190 -5.45 -3.04 -3.32
N SER A 191 -4.95 -2.33 -2.31
CA SER A 191 -4.99 -0.87 -2.18
C SER A 191 -3.85 -0.15 -2.89
N ASP A 192 -2.85 -0.87 -3.41
CA ASP A 192 -1.72 -0.24 -4.10
C ASP A 192 -2.07 0.00 -5.57
N ASP A 193 -1.59 1.09 -6.14
CA ASP A 193 -1.81 1.43 -7.55
C ASP A 193 -1.16 0.44 -8.52
N GLY A 194 0.02 -0.10 -8.13
CA GLY A 194 0.88 -0.90 -9.01
C GLY A 194 1.62 -0.03 -10.02
N ASP A 195 2.12 -0.69 -11.06
CA ASP A 195 2.85 -0.03 -12.14
C ASP A 195 1.91 0.48 -13.23
N TYR A 196 2.42 1.44 -14.01
CA TYR A 196 1.70 2.06 -15.11
C TYR A 196 2.32 1.63 -16.43
N PHE A 197 1.48 1.32 -17.42
CA PHE A 197 1.93 0.81 -18.71
C PHE A 197 1.26 1.57 -19.86
N ALA A 198 2.02 1.90 -20.88
CA ALA A 198 1.46 2.28 -22.17
C ALA A 198 0.91 1.03 -22.87
N TRP A 199 -0.10 1.18 -23.71
CA TRP A 199 -0.80 0.04 -24.31
C TRP A 199 0.09 -0.75 -25.26
N GLY A 200 0.27 -2.05 -25.00
CA GLY A 200 1.18 -2.92 -25.75
C GLY A 200 2.66 -2.76 -25.37
N GLU A 201 2.97 -2.10 -24.26
CA GLU A 201 4.28 -2.10 -23.62
C GLU A 201 4.23 -2.93 -22.34
N THR A 202 5.30 -3.67 -22.06
CA THR A 202 5.35 -4.66 -20.98
C THR A 202 6.25 -4.25 -19.81
N GLU A 203 6.91 -3.09 -19.94
CA GLU A 203 7.74 -2.49 -18.91
C GLU A 203 7.20 -1.10 -18.54
N PRO A 204 7.24 -0.70 -17.27
CA PRO A 204 6.93 0.65 -16.86
C PRO A 204 8.05 1.60 -17.29
N LYS A 205 7.72 2.88 -17.46
CA LYS A 205 8.69 3.91 -17.84
C LYS A 205 8.48 5.22 -17.08
N SER A 206 9.44 6.12 -17.13
CA SER A 206 9.40 7.40 -16.43
C SER A 206 8.68 8.50 -17.21
N TYR A 207 8.51 8.35 -18.54
CA TYR A 207 7.94 9.37 -19.42
C TYR A 207 6.93 8.76 -20.39
N TYR A 208 5.68 9.22 -20.35
CA TYR A 208 4.54 8.67 -21.11
C TYR A 208 4.05 9.66 -22.15
N ASP A 209 4.64 9.61 -23.34
CA ASP A 209 4.30 10.44 -24.49
C ASP A 209 4.45 9.64 -25.78
N LEU A 210 3.89 10.16 -26.91
CA LEU A 210 4.01 9.51 -28.20
C LEU A 210 5.47 9.35 -28.64
N SER A 211 6.34 10.29 -28.30
CA SER A 211 7.78 10.24 -28.65
C SER A 211 8.56 9.12 -27.98
N THR A 212 8.02 8.56 -26.90
CA THR A 212 8.59 7.40 -26.17
C THR A 212 7.79 6.13 -26.38
N TYR A 213 6.74 6.17 -27.18
CA TYR A 213 5.84 5.06 -27.34
C TYR A 213 6.38 4.04 -28.39
N LYS A 214 6.47 2.76 -27.98
CA LYS A 214 7.04 1.66 -28.79
C LYS A 214 6.37 1.48 -30.16
N TRP A 215 5.06 1.70 -30.24
CA TRP A 215 4.24 1.36 -31.41
C TRP A 215 3.75 2.59 -32.18
N GLY A 216 4.36 3.76 -32.02
CA GLY A 216 3.95 4.94 -32.75
C GLY A 216 4.97 6.07 -32.64
N ASP A 217 4.92 6.97 -33.64
CA ASP A 217 5.76 8.15 -33.71
C ASP A 217 5.04 9.29 -34.46
N TYR A 218 5.68 10.46 -34.51
CA TYR A 218 5.27 11.53 -35.40
C TYR A 218 5.84 11.31 -36.79
N ASN A 219 4.99 11.39 -37.82
CA ASN A 219 5.46 11.41 -39.21
C ASN A 219 6.03 12.79 -39.59
N GLU A 220 6.65 12.88 -40.76
CA GLU A 220 7.28 14.10 -41.28
C GLU A 220 6.33 15.32 -41.38
N TRP A 221 5.04 15.08 -41.38
CA TRP A 221 3.99 16.11 -41.49
C TRP A 221 3.33 16.43 -40.14
N GLY A 222 3.87 15.93 -39.01
CA GLY A 222 3.31 16.11 -37.68
C GLY A 222 2.07 15.27 -37.39
N GLY A 223 1.69 14.36 -38.28
CA GLY A 223 0.64 13.36 -38.05
C GLY A 223 1.17 12.19 -37.24
N ILE A 224 0.26 11.39 -36.66
CA ILE A 224 0.60 10.21 -35.87
C ILE A 224 0.64 8.98 -36.77
N ASN A 225 1.76 8.26 -36.75
CA ASN A 225 1.96 6.99 -37.41
C ASN A 225 1.98 5.85 -36.38
N MET A 226 1.13 4.82 -36.56
CA MET A 226 1.12 3.63 -35.73
C MET A 226 1.77 2.47 -36.47
N THR A 227 2.82 1.89 -35.90
CA THR A 227 3.63 0.85 -36.52
C THR A 227 3.06 -0.56 -36.29
N LYS A 228 2.25 -0.78 -35.25
CA LYS A 228 1.55 -2.03 -34.95
C LYS A 228 0.13 -1.74 -34.44
N TYR A 229 -0.79 -2.68 -34.62
CA TYR A 229 -2.23 -2.52 -34.31
C TYR A 229 -2.83 -1.33 -35.05
N ASN A 230 -2.77 -1.37 -36.36
CA ASN A 230 -3.13 -0.31 -37.29
C ASN A 230 -4.01 -0.82 -38.47
N LEU A 231 -4.25 0.04 -39.45
CA LEU A 231 -5.04 -0.30 -40.63
C LEU A 231 -4.44 -1.44 -41.48
N THR A 232 -3.13 -1.61 -41.44
CA THR A 232 -2.41 -2.57 -42.27
C THR A 232 -2.50 -3.98 -41.67
N ASP A 233 -2.21 -4.13 -40.38
CA ASP A 233 -2.23 -5.43 -39.67
C ASP A 233 -3.64 -5.84 -39.24
N LYS A 234 -4.57 -4.87 -39.16
CA LYS A 234 -5.97 -5.03 -38.73
C LYS A 234 -6.17 -5.71 -37.37
N LYS A 235 -5.15 -5.74 -36.55
CA LYS A 235 -5.23 -6.31 -35.22
C LYS A 235 -5.97 -5.35 -34.28
N THR A 236 -6.96 -5.85 -33.56
CA THR A 236 -7.79 -5.09 -32.61
C THR A 236 -7.59 -5.48 -31.17
N THR A 237 -6.72 -6.46 -30.92
CA THR A 237 -6.41 -7.01 -29.60
C THR A 237 -4.90 -7.23 -29.52
N LEU A 238 -4.29 -7.02 -28.36
CA LEU A 238 -2.87 -7.26 -28.15
C LEU A 238 -2.49 -8.72 -28.40
N ASP A 239 -1.37 -8.92 -29.05
CA ASP A 239 -0.67 -10.21 -29.10
C ASP A 239 -0.14 -10.54 -27.69
N SER A 240 0.09 -11.81 -27.39
CA SER A 240 0.54 -12.26 -26.05
C SER A 240 1.88 -11.64 -25.64
N GLU A 241 2.77 -11.37 -26.59
CA GLU A 241 4.09 -10.74 -26.36
C GLU A 241 4.00 -9.24 -26.02
N ASP A 242 2.86 -8.60 -26.26
CA ASP A 242 2.58 -7.19 -25.95
C ASP A 242 1.54 -7.03 -24.84
N ASP A 243 1.03 -8.14 -24.30
CA ASP A 243 0.14 -8.18 -23.15
C ASP A 243 0.96 -8.24 -21.87
N VAL A 244 1.00 -7.14 -21.14
CA VAL A 244 1.86 -7.02 -19.93
C VAL A 244 1.51 -8.05 -18.86
N ALA A 245 0.26 -8.47 -18.72
CA ALA A 245 -0.12 -9.49 -17.75
C ALA A 245 0.37 -10.88 -18.20
N THR A 246 0.29 -11.19 -19.48
CA THR A 246 0.83 -12.44 -20.03
C THR A 246 2.34 -12.49 -19.91
N VAL A 247 3.04 -11.39 -20.19
CA VAL A 247 4.50 -11.35 -20.14
C VAL A 247 5.02 -11.42 -18.70
N ASN A 248 4.42 -10.67 -17.78
CA ASN A 248 4.96 -10.56 -16.41
C ASN A 248 4.48 -11.68 -15.49
N TRP A 249 3.25 -12.18 -15.69
CA TRP A 249 2.65 -13.21 -14.83
C TRP A 249 2.56 -14.59 -15.48
N GLY A 250 2.79 -14.69 -16.80
CA GLY A 250 2.70 -15.92 -17.56
C GLY A 250 1.25 -16.33 -17.88
N ALA A 251 1.06 -17.07 -18.98
CA ALA A 251 -0.24 -17.63 -19.31
C ALA A 251 -0.71 -18.59 -18.17
N PRO A 252 -2.02 -18.64 -17.86
CA PRO A 252 -3.16 -18.07 -18.55
C PRO A 252 -3.51 -16.63 -18.14
N CYS A 253 -2.65 -15.94 -17.37
CA CYS A 253 -2.87 -14.55 -17.00
C CYS A 253 -2.76 -13.64 -18.22
N ARG A 254 -3.69 -12.69 -18.34
CA ARG A 254 -3.74 -11.70 -19.42
C ARG A 254 -4.45 -10.42 -18.99
N MET A 255 -4.33 -9.38 -19.78
CA MET A 255 -5.17 -8.20 -19.62
C MET A 255 -6.64 -8.54 -20.00
N PRO A 256 -7.63 -7.90 -19.35
CA PRO A 256 -9.03 -8.10 -19.73
C PRO A 256 -9.35 -7.46 -21.08
N ASP A 257 -10.32 -8.04 -21.78
CA ASP A 257 -10.99 -7.41 -22.92
C ASP A 257 -11.96 -6.31 -22.48
N SER A 258 -12.35 -5.42 -23.39
CA SER A 258 -13.34 -4.39 -23.08
C SER A 258 -14.72 -4.99 -22.74
N SER A 259 -15.09 -6.11 -23.33
CA SER A 259 -16.34 -6.83 -23.04
C SER A 259 -16.34 -7.49 -21.64
N GLU A 260 -15.17 -7.86 -21.12
CA GLU A 260 -15.01 -8.40 -19.76
C GLU A 260 -15.16 -7.32 -18.71
N PHE A 261 -14.72 -6.09 -18.98
CA PHE A 261 -15.07 -4.94 -18.15
C PHE A 261 -16.57 -4.60 -18.19
N GLU A 262 -17.24 -4.78 -19.34
CA GLU A 262 -18.70 -4.65 -19.44
C GLU A 262 -19.42 -5.71 -18.60
N GLU A 263 -18.96 -6.97 -18.66
CA GLU A 263 -19.51 -8.03 -17.83
C GLU A 263 -19.34 -7.70 -16.34
N LEU A 264 -18.11 -7.33 -15.93
CA LEU A 264 -17.81 -6.95 -14.55
C LEU A 264 -18.73 -5.80 -14.08
N TYR A 265 -18.90 -4.77 -14.91
CA TYR A 265 -19.77 -3.64 -14.59
C TYR A 265 -21.24 -4.04 -14.45
N ASN A 266 -21.74 -4.85 -15.39
CA ASN A 266 -23.15 -5.20 -15.46
C ASN A 266 -23.58 -6.28 -14.45
N LYS A 267 -22.63 -7.07 -13.93
CA LYS A 267 -22.91 -8.25 -13.07
C LYS A 267 -22.49 -8.07 -11.62
N CYS A 268 -21.73 -7.03 -11.31
CA CYS A 268 -21.23 -6.77 -9.95
C CYS A 268 -21.83 -5.49 -9.38
N ASP A 269 -21.91 -5.41 -8.07
CA ASP A 269 -22.22 -4.17 -7.34
C ASP A 269 -20.95 -3.34 -7.16
N TRP A 270 -21.04 -2.05 -7.46
CA TRP A 270 -19.93 -1.11 -7.37
C TRP A 270 -20.18 -0.11 -6.25
N ALA A 271 -19.34 -0.08 -5.23
CA ALA A 271 -19.45 0.82 -4.08
C ALA A 271 -18.18 1.66 -3.93
N TRP A 272 -18.30 2.99 -4.13
CA TRP A 272 -17.18 3.90 -3.91
C TRP A 272 -16.77 3.91 -2.44
N GLN A 273 -15.47 3.77 -2.20
CA GLN A 273 -14.85 3.88 -0.90
C GLN A 273 -13.92 5.09 -0.90
N SER A 274 -14.18 6.06 -0.03
CA SER A 274 -13.30 7.22 0.14
C SER A 274 -11.97 6.86 0.81
N SER A 275 -11.95 5.74 1.54
CA SER A 275 -10.74 5.21 2.19
C SER A 275 -10.88 3.71 2.44
N TYR A 276 -10.50 2.90 1.46
CA TYR A 276 -10.31 1.44 1.63
C TYR A 276 -8.82 1.21 1.91
N ASN A 277 -8.49 0.84 3.16
CA ASN A 277 -7.10 0.70 3.61
C ASN A 277 -6.21 1.91 3.28
N GLY A 278 -6.77 3.12 3.40
CA GLY A 278 -6.06 4.37 3.14
C GLY A 278 -6.10 4.87 1.69
N THR A 279 -6.76 4.13 0.78
CA THR A 279 -6.82 4.45 -0.65
C THR A 279 -8.29 4.58 -1.10
N SER A 280 -8.62 5.61 -1.89
CA SER A 280 -9.94 5.74 -2.49
C SER A 280 -10.07 4.87 -3.75
N GLY A 281 -11.29 4.44 -4.05
CA GLY A 281 -11.58 3.58 -5.20
C GLY A 281 -12.91 2.83 -5.08
N TYR A 282 -13.12 1.84 -5.92
CA TYR A 282 -14.32 1.02 -5.88
C TYR A 282 -14.10 -0.36 -5.26
N LEU A 283 -14.92 -0.70 -4.27
CA LEU A 283 -15.13 -2.08 -3.87
C LEU A 283 -16.17 -2.70 -4.79
N VAL A 284 -15.77 -3.73 -5.50
CA VAL A 284 -16.62 -4.44 -6.49
C VAL A 284 -17.01 -5.79 -5.91
N THR A 285 -18.31 -6.03 -5.75
CA THR A 285 -18.87 -7.24 -5.18
C THR A 285 -19.53 -8.09 -6.27
N GLY A 286 -19.04 -9.29 -6.46
CA GLY A 286 -19.58 -10.24 -7.44
C GLY A 286 -20.90 -10.89 -6.99
N PRO A 287 -21.62 -11.59 -7.90
CA PRO A 287 -22.86 -12.28 -7.61
C PRO A 287 -22.77 -13.31 -6.47
N ASN A 288 -21.58 -13.84 -6.22
CA ASN A 288 -21.34 -14.81 -5.13
C ASN A 288 -20.91 -14.14 -3.81
N GLY A 289 -20.96 -12.82 -3.71
CA GLY A 289 -20.62 -12.04 -2.53
C GLY A 289 -19.11 -11.84 -2.29
N LYS A 290 -18.23 -12.39 -3.14
CA LYS A 290 -16.79 -12.12 -3.05
C LYS A 290 -16.45 -10.76 -3.67
N THR A 291 -15.38 -10.16 -3.19
CA THR A 291 -15.02 -8.78 -3.54
C THR A 291 -13.62 -8.64 -4.07
N ILE A 292 -13.42 -7.65 -4.93
CA ILE A 292 -12.12 -7.07 -5.31
C ILE A 292 -12.18 -5.55 -5.17
N PHE A 293 -11.03 -4.92 -4.91
CA PHE A 293 -10.93 -3.47 -4.82
C PHE A 293 -10.14 -2.90 -6.01
N PHE A 294 -10.68 -1.86 -6.63
CA PHE A 294 -10.02 -1.09 -7.69
C PHE A 294 -9.62 0.27 -7.15
N PRO A 295 -8.32 0.53 -6.84
CA PRO A 295 -7.85 1.85 -6.44
C PRO A 295 -8.07 2.92 -7.52
N ALA A 296 -8.31 4.14 -7.09
CA ALA A 296 -8.37 5.32 -7.97
C ALA A 296 -6.94 5.76 -8.34
N SER A 297 -6.25 4.94 -9.11
CA SER A 297 -4.82 5.03 -9.42
C SER A 297 -4.45 6.22 -10.32
N GLY A 298 -5.43 6.94 -10.90
CA GLY A 298 -5.15 8.01 -11.86
C GLY A 298 -4.61 7.52 -13.18
N ASP A 299 -3.79 8.36 -13.82
CA ASP A 299 -3.12 8.09 -15.09
C ASP A 299 -1.80 8.87 -15.19
N ARG A 300 -0.85 8.37 -15.97
CA ARG A 300 0.42 9.04 -16.24
C ARG A 300 0.46 9.61 -17.66
N PHE A 301 0.86 10.87 -17.74
CA PHE A 301 1.18 11.55 -18.99
C PHE A 301 2.44 12.39 -18.79
N ASN A 302 3.37 12.36 -19.73
CA ASN A 302 4.74 12.82 -19.55
C ASN A 302 5.40 12.15 -18.33
N ASP A 303 5.95 12.90 -17.41
CA ASP A 303 6.57 12.47 -16.16
C ASP A 303 5.63 12.53 -14.96
N SER A 304 4.40 12.99 -15.15
CA SER A 304 3.48 13.36 -14.07
C SER A 304 2.36 12.33 -13.89
N LEU A 305 1.91 12.17 -12.65
CA LEU A 305 0.73 11.39 -12.27
C LEU A 305 -0.45 12.33 -12.05
N TYR A 306 -1.54 12.10 -12.78
CA TYR A 306 -2.77 12.88 -12.74
C TYR A 306 -3.91 12.11 -12.11
N ASN A 307 -4.84 12.83 -11.48
CA ASN A 307 -6.11 12.29 -10.97
C ASN A 307 -5.98 11.15 -9.95
N HIS A 308 -4.79 10.95 -9.37
CA HIS A 308 -4.58 9.97 -8.30
C HIS A 308 -5.52 10.25 -7.13
N GLY A 309 -6.11 9.20 -6.57
CA GLY A 309 -7.08 9.28 -5.48
C GLY A 309 -8.48 9.75 -5.88
N SER A 310 -8.70 10.15 -7.15
CA SER A 310 -10.00 10.64 -7.64
C SER A 310 -10.55 9.88 -8.84
N ARG A 311 -9.67 9.23 -9.64
CA ARG A 311 -10.07 8.49 -10.85
C ARG A 311 -9.33 7.17 -10.96
N GLY A 312 -10.02 6.14 -11.46
CA GLY A 312 -9.40 4.89 -11.88
C GLY A 312 -9.42 4.76 -13.42
N ASN A 313 -8.28 4.39 -13.97
CA ASN A 313 -8.08 4.17 -15.41
C ASN A 313 -7.36 2.83 -15.62
N TYR A 314 -8.10 1.80 -16.04
CA TYR A 314 -7.59 0.43 -16.16
C TYR A 314 -7.58 -0.04 -17.60
N ARG A 315 -6.39 -0.38 -18.12
CA ARG A 315 -6.21 -0.83 -19.49
C ARG A 315 -6.92 -2.15 -19.77
N SER A 316 -7.62 -2.21 -20.91
CA SER A 316 -7.94 -3.48 -21.58
C SER A 316 -6.91 -3.80 -22.66
N ARG A 317 -6.87 -5.05 -23.12
CA ARG A 317 -6.08 -5.42 -24.29
C ARG A 317 -6.72 -5.03 -25.62
N SER A 318 -7.92 -4.43 -25.60
CA SER A 318 -8.69 -4.08 -26.80
C SER A 318 -8.31 -2.72 -27.36
N LEU A 319 -8.11 -2.66 -28.69
CA LEU A 319 -7.92 -1.41 -29.42
C LEU A 319 -9.20 -0.56 -29.40
N GLY A 320 -9.07 0.75 -29.45
CA GLY A 320 -10.19 1.67 -29.58
C GLY A 320 -10.83 1.58 -30.99
N SER A 321 -12.16 1.57 -31.05
CA SER A 321 -12.85 1.64 -32.32
C SER A 321 -12.65 3.00 -33.01
N ASN A 322 -12.49 3.02 -34.32
CA ASN A 322 -12.43 4.18 -35.21
C ASN A 322 -11.15 5.04 -35.17
N HIS A 323 -10.23 4.81 -34.23
CA HIS A 323 -8.96 5.51 -34.19
C HIS A 323 -7.87 4.62 -33.62
N TYR A 324 -6.87 4.29 -34.38
CA TYR A 324 -5.73 3.46 -33.98
C TYR A 324 -4.82 4.08 -32.92
N THR A 325 -5.05 5.36 -32.58
CA THR A 325 -4.30 6.07 -31.54
C THR A 325 -4.85 5.84 -30.14
N TYR A 326 -6.05 5.24 -30.03
CA TYR A 326 -6.71 4.98 -28.74
C TYR A 326 -6.78 3.49 -28.44
N ALA A 327 -6.75 3.15 -27.13
CA ALA A 327 -7.09 1.84 -26.61
C ALA A 327 -8.24 1.95 -25.61
N ARG A 328 -9.00 0.86 -25.46
CA ARG A 328 -10.11 0.75 -24.52
C ARG A 328 -9.61 0.65 -23.09
N LEU A 329 -10.42 1.13 -22.15
CA LEU A 329 -10.17 1.09 -20.73
C LEU A 329 -11.48 1.10 -19.94
N LEU A 330 -11.43 0.59 -18.72
CA LEU A 330 -12.41 0.88 -17.67
C LEU A 330 -12.01 2.22 -17.03
N TYR A 331 -12.94 3.16 -17.01
CA TYR A 331 -12.83 4.44 -16.33
C TYR A 331 -13.83 4.54 -15.18
N PHE A 332 -13.42 5.16 -14.08
CA PHE A 332 -14.36 5.59 -13.04
C PHE A 332 -13.86 6.82 -12.28
N ASP A 333 -14.80 7.53 -11.67
CA ASP A 333 -14.59 8.48 -10.58
C ASP A 333 -15.62 8.21 -9.47
N SER A 334 -15.75 9.10 -8.47
CA SER A 334 -16.69 8.90 -7.36
C SER A 334 -18.16 8.82 -7.77
N ASP A 335 -18.51 9.36 -8.93
CA ASP A 335 -19.91 9.59 -9.34
C ASP A 335 -20.39 8.53 -10.34
N TYR A 336 -19.49 7.97 -11.16
CA TYR A 336 -19.88 6.99 -12.18
C TYR A 336 -18.74 6.07 -12.62
N VAL A 337 -19.12 4.92 -13.20
CA VAL A 337 -18.25 3.92 -13.83
C VAL A 337 -18.57 3.81 -15.31
N LYS A 338 -17.54 3.79 -16.16
CA LYS A 338 -17.64 3.67 -17.60
C LYS A 338 -16.76 2.52 -18.10
N PRO A 339 -17.33 1.33 -18.33
CA PRO A 339 -16.55 0.11 -18.60
C PRO A 339 -15.81 0.10 -19.93
N THR A 340 -16.21 0.95 -20.89
CA THR A 340 -15.64 0.98 -22.24
C THR A 340 -15.25 2.38 -22.70
N ASN A 341 -14.55 3.11 -21.85
CA ASN A 341 -13.95 4.38 -22.23
C ASN A 341 -12.72 4.16 -23.12
N LYS A 342 -12.04 5.21 -23.54
CA LYS A 342 -10.81 5.17 -24.36
C LYS A 342 -9.82 6.23 -23.93
N SER A 343 -8.52 5.95 -24.07
CA SER A 343 -7.43 6.89 -23.85
C SER A 343 -6.34 6.66 -24.90
N TYR A 344 -5.47 7.64 -25.08
CA TYR A 344 -4.30 7.49 -25.94
C TYR A 344 -3.47 6.28 -25.51
N ARG A 345 -2.93 5.56 -26.50
CA ARG A 345 -2.17 4.33 -26.27
C ARG A 345 -0.89 4.57 -25.47
N TRP A 346 -0.26 5.72 -25.62
CA TRP A 346 0.99 6.09 -24.96
C TRP A 346 0.85 6.63 -23.53
N TYR A 347 -0.37 6.85 -23.03
CA TYR A 347 -0.57 7.17 -21.61
C TYR A 347 -0.29 5.95 -20.76
N GLY A 348 0.30 6.17 -19.57
CA GLY A 348 0.53 5.12 -18.60
C GLY A 348 -0.72 4.89 -17.73
N LEU A 349 -1.31 3.72 -17.84
CA LEU A 349 -2.46 3.31 -17.02
C LEU A 349 -2.17 1.99 -16.30
N THR A 350 -2.87 1.76 -15.20
CA THR A 350 -2.75 0.51 -14.44
C THR A 350 -3.45 -0.66 -15.17
N VAL A 351 -3.04 -1.87 -14.79
CA VAL A 351 -3.59 -3.12 -15.33
C VAL A 351 -4.05 -4.03 -14.21
N ARG A 352 -5.32 -4.46 -14.27
CA ARG A 352 -5.87 -5.52 -13.44
C ARG A 352 -5.98 -6.80 -14.27
N PRO A 353 -5.13 -7.80 -14.03
CA PRO A 353 -5.16 -9.05 -14.80
C PRO A 353 -6.42 -9.89 -14.57
N VAL A 354 -6.71 -10.72 -15.54
CA VAL A 354 -7.69 -11.80 -15.49
C VAL A 354 -7.04 -13.12 -15.85
N ALA A 355 -7.69 -14.22 -15.50
CA ALA A 355 -7.28 -15.56 -15.92
C ALA A 355 -8.50 -16.46 -16.11
N GLU A 356 -8.41 -17.37 -17.04
CA GLU A 356 -9.37 -18.47 -17.19
C GLU A 356 -9.12 -19.54 -16.12
N LYS A 357 -10.22 -20.22 -15.68
CA LYS A 357 -10.12 -21.31 -14.70
C LYS A 357 -9.36 -22.51 -15.24
#